data_d712f93daaf395081177dc2ee8a82eb5
#
_entry.id   d712f93daaf395081177dc2ee8a82eb5
#
_cell.length_a   1.000
_cell.length_b   1.000
_cell.length_c   1.000
_cell.angle_alpha   90.00
_cell.angle_beta   90.00
_cell.angle_gamma   90.00
#
_symmetry.space_group_name_H-M   'P 1'
#
loop_
_entity.id
_entity.type
_entity.pdbx_description
1 polymer ?
#
loop_
_entity_poly.entity_id
_entity_poly.type
_entity_poly.pdbx_seq_one_letter_code
_entity_poly.pdbx_strand_id
1 'polypeptide(L)'
;MSEQHTYRVIVRGTWDGLTDEARARLLAEAGDHGMTSMRFTEEGSLSYEPVPLKHFSMRYVVVSDAADGEEMAAALAEDRAAGALRALGCGFRDLRSTVTDLDTMKINRKPASRR
;
A
#
# COMPACT_ATOMS: atom_id res chain seq x y z
N MET A 1 19.06 16.50 14.91
CA MET A 1 18.90 15.10 14.56
C MET A 1 17.45 14.79 14.25
N SER A 2 17.24 14.11 13.13
CA SER A 2 15.90 13.75 12.74
C SER A 2 15.44 12.51 13.47
N GLU A 3 14.21 12.51 13.88
CA GLU A 3 13.56 11.34 14.43
C GLU A 3 12.86 10.60 13.29
N GLN A 4 13.04 9.29 13.22
CA GLN A 4 12.41 8.49 12.20
C GLN A 4 11.22 7.75 12.77
N HIS A 5 10.16 7.72 11.98
CA HIS A 5 8.95 6.98 12.31
C HIS A 5 8.73 5.87 11.32
N THR A 6 8.05 4.84 11.77
CA THR A 6 7.63 3.74 10.91
C THR A 6 6.15 3.90 10.61
N TYR A 7 5.83 3.86 9.32
CA TYR A 7 4.46 4.03 8.85
C TYR A 7 3.99 2.78 8.14
N ARG A 8 2.72 2.46 8.32
CA ARG A 8 2.04 1.48 7.48
C ARG A 8 1.17 2.26 6.52
N VAL A 9 1.31 1.96 5.24
CA VAL A 9 0.56 2.67 4.20
C VAL A 9 -0.19 1.67 3.36
N ILE A 10 -1.49 1.88 3.22
CA ILE A 10 -2.31 1.12 2.29
C ILE A 10 -2.60 2.01 1.10
N VAL A 11 -2.08 1.62 -0.07
CA VAL A 11 -2.35 2.32 -1.31
C VAL A 11 -3.44 1.56 -2.04
N ARG A 12 -4.54 2.24 -2.30
CA ARG A 12 -5.69 1.64 -3.01
C ARG A 12 -5.84 2.30 -4.35
N GLY A 13 -6.33 1.53 -5.31
CA GLY A 13 -6.57 2.07 -6.63
C GLY A 13 -7.55 1.21 -7.40
N THR A 14 -7.79 1.61 -8.63
CA THR A 14 -8.70 0.93 -9.54
C THR A 14 -7.92 0.54 -10.79
N TRP A 15 -8.11 -0.71 -11.23
CA TRP A 15 -7.53 -1.14 -12.51
C TRP A 15 -8.14 -0.32 -13.63
N ASP A 16 -7.33 0.08 -14.60
CA ASP A 16 -7.79 0.90 -15.71
C ASP A 16 -6.99 0.57 -16.96
N GLY A 17 -7.70 0.35 -18.07
CA GLY A 17 -7.06 0.08 -19.34
C GLY A 17 -6.23 -1.18 -19.37
N LEU A 18 -6.66 -2.22 -18.66
CA LEU A 18 -5.94 -3.49 -18.66
C LEU A 18 -5.99 -4.12 -20.05
N THR A 19 -4.81 -4.54 -20.53
CA THR A 19 -4.76 -5.34 -21.76
C THR A 19 -5.29 -6.75 -21.47
N ASP A 20 -5.63 -7.49 -22.52
CA ASP A 20 -6.07 -8.87 -22.34
C ASP A 20 -5.00 -9.71 -21.67
N GLU A 21 -3.73 -9.47 -22.00
CA GLU A 21 -2.62 -10.19 -21.39
C GLU A 21 -2.50 -9.87 -19.90
N ALA A 22 -2.60 -8.59 -19.54
CA ALA A 22 -2.51 -8.17 -18.15
C ALA A 22 -3.66 -8.76 -17.34
N ARG A 23 -4.86 -8.71 -17.90
CA ARG A 23 -6.05 -9.27 -17.22
C ARG A 23 -5.88 -10.77 -17.02
N ALA A 24 -5.44 -11.49 -18.03
CA ALA A 24 -5.24 -12.94 -17.93
C ALA A 24 -4.21 -13.28 -16.86
N ARG A 25 -3.13 -12.51 -16.78
CA ARG A 25 -2.09 -12.71 -15.78
C ARG A 25 -2.63 -12.47 -14.37
N LEU A 26 -3.37 -11.38 -14.17
CA LEU A 26 -3.95 -11.08 -12.87
C LEU A 26 -4.91 -12.17 -12.42
N LEU A 27 -5.72 -12.69 -13.33
CA LEU A 27 -6.64 -13.78 -13.01
C LEU A 27 -5.89 -15.06 -12.68
N ALA A 28 -4.81 -15.36 -13.41
CA ALA A 28 -4.02 -16.55 -13.16
C ALA A 28 -3.30 -16.50 -11.80
N GLU A 29 -2.90 -15.30 -11.38
CA GLU A 29 -2.15 -15.13 -10.14
C GLU A 29 -3.03 -14.73 -8.96
N ALA A 30 -4.34 -14.68 -9.13
CA ALA A 30 -5.25 -14.18 -8.10
C ALA A 30 -5.12 -14.94 -6.78
N GLY A 31 -4.84 -16.23 -6.83
CA GLY A 31 -4.66 -17.03 -5.62
C GLY A 31 -3.49 -16.57 -4.76
N ASP A 32 -2.48 -15.99 -5.39
CA ASP A 32 -1.28 -15.49 -4.69
C ASP A 32 -1.47 -14.09 -4.14
N HIS A 33 -2.56 -13.42 -4.51
CA HIS A 33 -2.80 -12.03 -4.16
C HIS A 33 -4.14 -11.83 -3.44
N GLY A 34 -4.61 -12.85 -2.75
CA GLY A 34 -5.84 -12.79 -1.96
C GLY A 34 -5.58 -12.30 -0.55
N MET A 35 -6.50 -12.63 0.35
CA MET A 35 -6.44 -12.19 1.73
C MET A 35 -5.17 -12.64 2.45
N THR A 36 -4.65 -13.81 2.11
CA THR A 36 -3.44 -14.34 2.75
C THR A 36 -2.19 -13.54 2.38
N SER A 37 -2.26 -12.71 1.35
CA SER A 37 -1.14 -11.87 0.91
C SER A 37 -1.19 -10.45 1.48
N MET A 38 -2.16 -10.17 2.33
CA MET A 38 -2.34 -8.83 2.88
C MET A 38 -1.37 -8.57 4.02
N ARG A 39 -0.13 -8.26 3.66
CA ARG A 39 0.93 -7.97 4.61
C ARG A 39 1.54 -6.61 4.33
N PHE A 40 2.10 -6.00 5.38
CA PHE A 40 2.86 -4.77 5.22
C PHE A 40 4.32 -5.12 5.05
N THR A 41 4.90 -4.75 3.91
CA THR A 41 6.29 -5.00 3.59
C THR A 41 6.92 -3.77 2.97
N GLU A 42 8.25 -3.72 2.92
CA GLU A 42 8.95 -2.60 2.29
C GLU A 42 8.74 -2.58 0.78
N GLU A 43 8.69 -3.76 0.16
CA GLU A 43 8.49 -3.90 -1.29
C GLU A 43 7.05 -3.68 -1.69
N GLY A 44 6.14 -3.84 -0.75
CA GLY A 44 4.71 -3.76 -1.03
C GLY A 44 4.10 -5.12 -1.32
N SER A 45 2.92 -5.33 -0.80
CA SER A 45 2.19 -6.57 -0.98
C SER A 45 0.88 -6.26 -1.71
N LEU A 46 0.76 -6.77 -2.93
CA LEU A 46 -0.40 -6.54 -3.78
C LEU A 46 -1.51 -7.54 -3.46
N SER A 47 -2.72 -7.03 -3.30
CA SER A 47 -3.90 -7.89 -3.15
C SER A 47 -5.07 -7.32 -3.94
N TYR A 48 -5.89 -8.22 -4.49
CA TYR A 48 -7.05 -7.85 -5.28
C TYR A 48 -8.02 -9.02 -5.37
N GLU A 49 -9.27 -8.70 -5.71
CA GLU A 49 -10.30 -9.71 -5.97
C GLU A 49 -10.34 -10.02 -7.46
N PRO A 50 -10.47 -11.28 -7.85
CA PRO A 50 -10.53 -11.62 -9.27
C PRO A 50 -11.89 -11.34 -9.91
N VAL A 51 -12.96 -11.29 -9.12
CA VAL A 51 -14.31 -11.09 -9.66
C VAL A 51 -15.07 -10.14 -8.73
N PRO A 52 -15.34 -8.92 -9.17
CA PRO A 52 -14.85 -8.31 -10.41
C PRO A 52 -13.40 -7.86 -10.25
N LEU A 53 -12.69 -7.86 -11.35
CA LEU A 53 -11.30 -7.39 -11.37
C LEU A 53 -11.32 -5.86 -11.51
N LYS A 54 -11.53 -5.18 -10.38
CA LYS A 54 -11.78 -3.74 -10.40
C LYS A 54 -10.85 -2.96 -9.50
N HIS A 55 -10.75 -3.36 -8.24
CA HIS A 55 -9.95 -2.64 -7.24
C HIS A 55 -8.75 -3.46 -6.79
N PHE A 56 -7.73 -2.76 -6.32
CA PHE A 56 -6.57 -3.40 -5.72
C PHE A 56 -6.09 -2.61 -4.52
N SER A 57 -5.28 -3.24 -3.69
CA SER A 57 -4.57 -2.55 -2.61
C SER A 57 -3.14 -3.06 -2.54
N MET A 58 -2.24 -2.18 -2.13
CA MET A 58 -0.85 -2.53 -1.87
C MET A 58 -0.49 -2.02 -0.48
N ARG A 59 0.17 -2.86 0.30
CA ARG A 59 0.50 -2.54 1.68
C ARG A 59 2.00 -2.39 1.85
N TYR A 60 2.41 -1.23 2.38
CA TYR A 60 3.82 -0.88 2.52
C TYR A 60 4.18 -0.55 3.95
N VAL A 61 5.41 -0.89 4.31
CA VAL A 61 6.06 -0.34 5.51
C VAL A 61 7.03 0.73 5.00
N VAL A 62 6.90 1.94 5.50
CA VAL A 62 7.75 3.05 5.12
C VAL A 62 8.38 3.62 6.37
N VAL A 63 9.72 3.75 6.37
CA VAL A 63 10.44 4.43 7.43
C VAL A 63 10.85 5.79 6.87
N SER A 64 10.45 6.84 7.53
CA SER A 64 10.69 8.19 7.06
C SER A 64 10.88 9.14 8.22
N ASP A 65 11.46 10.30 7.92
CA ASP A 65 11.68 11.35 8.91
C ASP A 65 10.35 11.83 9.46
N ALA A 66 10.23 11.90 10.78
CA ALA A 66 9.02 12.36 11.43
C ALA A 66 8.65 13.78 11.01
N ALA A 67 9.63 14.60 10.70
CA ALA A 67 9.40 15.98 10.28
C ALA A 67 8.67 16.06 8.94
N ASP A 68 8.85 15.04 8.08
CA ASP A 68 8.17 14.98 6.79
C ASP A 68 6.74 14.47 6.90
N GLY A 69 6.42 13.79 8.00
CA GLY A 69 5.07 13.39 8.34
C GLY A 69 4.47 12.33 7.46
N GLU A 70 3.17 12.16 7.64
CA GLU A 70 2.41 11.15 6.91
C GLU A 70 2.32 11.44 5.42
N GLU A 71 2.40 12.71 5.03
CA GLU A 71 2.33 13.08 3.62
C GLU A 71 3.50 12.49 2.84
N MET A 72 4.71 12.53 3.41
CA MET A 72 5.87 11.96 2.74
C MET A 72 5.76 10.45 2.67
N ALA A 73 5.29 9.81 3.74
CA ALA A 73 5.10 8.35 3.75
C ALA A 73 4.12 7.93 2.68
N ALA A 74 3.01 8.66 2.54
CA ALA A 74 2.01 8.38 1.50
C ALA A 74 2.62 8.56 0.11
N ALA A 75 3.36 9.63 -0.11
CA ALA A 75 3.96 9.92 -1.42
C ALA A 75 4.95 8.83 -1.82
N LEU A 76 5.79 8.40 -0.88
CA LEU A 76 6.77 7.34 -1.14
C LEU A 76 6.09 6.02 -1.49
N ALA A 77 5.05 5.66 -0.74
CA ALA A 77 4.31 4.42 -0.99
C ALA A 77 3.60 4.46 -2.34
N GLU A 78 2.96 5.59 -2.67
CA GLU A 78 2.26 5.73 -3.95
C GLU A 78 3.22 5.68 -5.11
N ASP A 79 4.40 6.28 -4.97
CA ASP A 79 5.41 6.24 -6.01
C ASP A 79 5.90 4.80 -6.24
N ARG A 80 6.15 4.06 -5.16
CA ARG A 80 6.54 2.65 -5.26
C ARG A 80 5.44 1.81 -5.90
N ALA A 81 4.19 2.06 -5.49
CA ALA A 81 3.06 1.32 -6.05
C ALA A 81 2.91 1.57 -7.53
N ALA A 82 3.00 2.83 -7.96
CA ALA A 82 2.90 3.19 -9.36
C ALA A 82 4.00 2.52 -10.18
N GLY A 83 5.24 2.53 -9.65
CA GLY A 83 6.36 1.88 -10.33
C GLY A 83 6.18 0.38 -10.46
N ALA A 84 5.71 -0.27 -9.39
CA ALA A 84 5.47 -1.71 -9.40
C ALA A 84 4.38 -2.09 -10.40
N LEU A 85 3.29 -1.33 -10.44
CA LEU A 85 2.18 -1.61 -11.34
C LEU A 85 2.58 -1.39 -12.80
N ARG A 86 3.39 -0.37 -13.07
CA ARG A 86 3.92 -0.14 -14.42
C ARG A 86 4.83 -1.29 -14.84
N ALA A 87 5.66 -1.78 -13.93
CA ALA A 87 6.54 -2.91 -14.21
C ALA A 87 5.75 -4.17 -14.52
N LEU A 88 4.56 -4.33 -13.95
CA LEU A 88 3.67 -5.45 -14.24
C LEU A 88 2.90 -5.26 -15.56
N GLY A 89 2.96 -4.06 -16.14
CA GLY A 89 2.20 -3.75 -17.34
C GLY A 89 0.72 -3.55 -17.08
N CYS A 90 0.34 -3.19 -15.86
CA CYS A 90 -1.06 -3.02 -15.50
C CYS A 90 -1.41 -1.55 -15.37
N GLY A 91 -2.43 -1.10 -16.08
CA GLY A 91 -2.93 0.26 -15.97
C GLY A 91 -3.79 0.45 -14.73
N PHE A 92 -3.77 1.65 -14.19
CA PHE A 92 -4.49 1.96 -12.95
C PHE A 92 -4.85 3.44 -12.90
N ARG A 93 -5.77 3.76 -11.99
CA ARG A 93 -6.18 5.13 -11.73
C ARG A 93 -6.63 5.27 -10.29
N ASP A 94 -6.84 6.52 -9.86
CA ASP A 94 -7.41 6.84 -8.54
C ASP A 94 -6.61 6.28 -7.37
N LEU A 95 -5.28 6.39 -7.44
CA LEU A 95 -4.44 5.98 -6.31
C LEU A 95 -4.71 6.89 -5.12
N ARG A 96 -4.91 6.27 -3.96
CA ARG A 96 -5.09 6.99 -2.71
C ARG A 96 -4.50 6.17 -1.58
N SER A 97 -4.10 6.85 -0.51
CA SER A 97 -3.38 6.21 0.59
C SER A 97 -4.06 6.43 1.92
N THR A 98 -3.96 5.43 2.77
CA THR A 98 -4.29 5.53 4.19
C THR A 98 -3.01 5.25 4.96
N VAL A 99 -2.61 6.17 5.83
CA VAL A 99 -1.34 6.09 6.55
C VAL A 99 -1.59 5.92 8.04
N THR A 100 -0.84 5.02 8.66
CA THR A 100 -0.84 4.83 10.10
C THR A 100 0.58 5.04 10.59
N ASP A 101 0.78 6.01 11.48
CA ASP A 101 2.06 6.26 12.12
C ASP A 101 2.14 5.36 13.36
N LEU A 102 2.96 4.32 13.29
CA LEU A 102 3.06 3.35 14.36
C LEU A 102 3.66 3.94 15.64
N ASP A 103 4.56 4.88 15.50
CA ASP A 103 5.20 5.50 16.65
C ASP A 103 4.25 6.43 17.39
N THR A 104 3.46 7.20 16.64
CA THR A 104 2.45 8.05 17.24
C THR A 104 1.37 7.22 17.94
N MET A 105 0.96 6.11 17.33
CA MET A 105 0.00 5.21 17.97
C MET A 105 0.50 4.69 19.30
N LYS A 106 1.78 4.30 19.36
CA LYS A 106 2.37 3.81 20.61
C LYS A 106 2.33 4.88 21.70
N ILE A 107 2.71 6.08 21.34
CA ILE A 107 2.72 7.21 22.28
C ILE A 107 1.32 7.48 22.81
N ASN A 108 0.36 7.52 21.92
CA ASN A 108 -1.03 7.82 22.29
C ASN A 108 -1.64 6.74 23.19
N ARG A 109 -1.29 5.49 22.96
CA ARG A 109 -1.83 4.38 23.74
C ARG A 109 -1.36 4.39 25.17
N LYS A 110 -0.11 4.75 25.40
CA LYS A 110 0.44 4.77 26.75
C LYS A 110 -0.34 5.67 27.71
N PRO A 111 -0.58 6.93 27.36
CA PRO A 111 -1.35 7.80 28.27
C PRO A 111 -2.74 7.27 28.53
N ALA A 112 -3.40 6.74 27.51
CA ALA A 112 -4.76 6.21 27.66
C ALA A 112 -4.80 5.03 28.61
N SER A 113 -3.81 4.16 28.55
CA SER A 113 -3.82 2.93 29.36
C SER A 113 -3.56 3.18 30.84
N ARG A 114 -3.06 4.33 31.19
CA ARG A 114 -2.82 4.65 32.59
C ARG A 114 -4.03 5.16 33.34
N ARG A 115 -5.10 5.37 32.64
CA ARG A 115 -6.35 5.83 33.29
C ARG A 115 -7.16 4.66 33.80
#